data_5824d1787b9b65a3f8e3c6ea0ea78cfd
#
_entry.id   5824d1787b9b65a3f8e3c6ea0ea78cfd
#
_cell.length_a   1.000
_cell.length_b   1.000
_cell.length_c   1.000
_cell.angle_alpha   90.00
_cell.angle_beta   90.00
_cell.angle_gamma   90.00
#
_symmetry.space_group_name_H-M   'P 1'
#
loop_
_entity.id
_entity.type
_entity.pdbx_description
1 polymer ?
#
loop_
_entity_poly.entity_id
_entity_poly.type
_entity_poly.pdbx_seq_one_letter_code
_entity_poly.pdbx_strand_id
1 'polypeptide(L)'
;MVNIVVNYRPFTLAQEIFVYDGKSCVESLQAPIDEIPDIVSGLQSRYNIEQINLCGNQDYLSRFQAQLSLKFANSNVEINIISK
;
A
#
# COMPACT_ATOMS: atom_id res chain seq x y z
N MET A 1 15.13 3.86 2.91
CA MET A 1 14.04 2.99 2.43
C MET A 1 12.77 3.33 3.19
N VAL A 2 11.64 3.21 2.54
CA VAL A 2 10.35 3.56 3.16
C VAL A 2 9.44 2.36 3.23
N ASN A 3 8.50 2.41 4.15
CA ASN A 3 7.41 1.46 4.29
C ASN A 3 6.10 2.17 3.94
N ILE A 4 5.25 1.48 3.20
CA ILE A 4 3.94 2.01 2.82
C ILE A 4 2.88 1.27 3.62
N VAL A 5 1.96 2.02 4.20
CA VAL A 5 0.80 1.47 4.90
C VAL A 5 -0.46 1.91 4.17
N VAL A 6 -1.23 0.95 3.70
CA VAL A 6 -2.54 1.20 3.10
C VAL A 6 -3.59 0.82 4.14
N ASN A 7 -4.35 1.80 4.59
CA ASN A 7 -5.40 1.58 5.58
C ASN A 7 -6.73 1.45 4.84
N TYR A 8 -7.18 0.21 4.66
CA TYR A 8 -8.44 -0.08 4.01
C TYR A 8 -9.60 0.06 4.99
N ARG A 9 -10.56 0.90 4.62
CA ARG A 9 -11.78 1.10 5.40
C ARG A 9 -12.99 0.77 4.51
N PRO A 10 -13.81 -0.23 4.88
CA PRO A 10 -15.05 -0.48 4.16
C PRO A 10 -15.99 0.72 4.33
N PHE A 11 -16.83 0.94 3.36
CA PHE A 11 -17.85 2.00 3.36
C PHE A 11 -17.31 3.43 3.21
N THR A 12 -16.02 3.59 2.87
CA THR A 12 -15.47 4.90 2.52
C THR A 12 -15.09 4.92 1.04
N LEU A 13 -15.24 6.09 0.40
CA LEU A 13 -14.91 6.23 -1.01
C LEU A 13 -13.41 6.31 -1.25
N ALA A 14 -12.66 6.83 -0.28
CA ALA A 14 -11.23 6.98 -0.39
C ALA A 14 -10.52 6.24 0.73
N GLN A 15 -9.44 5.55 0.37
CA GLN A 15 -8.59 4.83 1.30
C GLN A 15 -7.36 5.67 1.60
N GLU A 16 -6.78 5.46 2.78
CA GLU A 16 -5.62 6.21 3.21
C GLU A 16 -4.33 5.44 2.90
N ILE A 17 -3.35 6.16 2.38
CA ILE A 17 -2.02 5.61 2.08
C ILE A 17 -1.00 6.47 2.83
N PHE A 18 -0.18 5.83 3.65
CA PHE A 18 0.85 6.52 4.42
C PHE A 18 2.22 6.02 4.02
N VAL A 19 3.16 6.94 3.87
CA VAL A 19 4.56 6.62 3.58
C VAL A 19 5.38 6.93 4.82
N TYR A 20 6.07 5.93 5.35
CA TYR A 20 6.89 6.06 6.55
C TYR A 20 8.36 5.89 6.22
N ASP A 21 9.17 6.82 6.71
CA ASP A 21 10.62 6.69 6.74
C ASP A 21 11.02 6.47 8.21
N GLY A 22 11.31 5.21 8.55
CA GLY A 22 11.45 4.82 9.94
C GLY A 22 10.13 5.00 10.69
N LYS A 23 10.12 5.84 11.70
CA LYS A 23 8.92 6.14 12.51
C LYS A 23 8.20 7.40 12.04
N SER A 24 8.75 8.10 11.05
CA SER A 24 8.19 9.37 10.60
C SER A 24 7.31 9.18 9.38
N CYS A 25 6.09 9.67 9.44
CA CYS A 25 5.20 9.70 8.27
C CYS A 25 5.61 10.90 7.40
N VAL A 26 6.18 10.61 6.24
CA VAL A 26 6.69 11.65 5.35
C VAL A 26 5.70 12.08 4.29
N GLU A 27 4.68 11.27 4.05
CA GLU A 27 3.62 11.62 3.09
C GLU A 27 2.36 10.86 3.44
N SER A 28 1.21 11.49 3.24
CA SER A 28 -0.08 10.81 3.33
C SER A 28 -0.92 11.16 2.10
N LEU A 29 -1.60 10.16 1.57
CA LEU A 29 -2.40 10.26 0.37
C LEU A 29 -3.76 9.63 0.60
N GLN A 30 -4.74 10.03 -0.21
CA GLN A 30 -6.03 9.36 -0.26
C GLN A 30 -6.33 9.01 -1.71
N ALA A 31 -6.91 7.83 -1.91
CA ALA A 31 -7.23 7.36 -3.24
C ALA A 31 -8.44 6.43 -3.23
N PRO A 32 -9.24 6.45 -4.30
CA PRO A 32 -10.28 5.43 -4.47
C PRO A 32 -9.65 4.04 -4.50
N ILE A 33 -10.41 3.05 -4.04
CA ILE A 33 -9.92 1.69 -3.89
C ILE A 33 -9.34 1.14 -5.20
N ASP A 34 -9.95 1.46 -6.34
CA ASP A 34 -9.52 0.93 -7.64
C ASP A 34 -8.20 1.51 -8.11
N GLU A 35 -7.79 2.66 -7.57
CA GLU A 35 -6.56 3.34 -7.98
C GLU A 35 -5.39 3.04 -7.08
N ILE A 36 -5.60 2.35 -5.95
CA ILE A 36 -4.54 2.11 -4.97
C ILE A 36 -3.34 1.38 -5.56
N PRO A 37 -3.50 0.28 -6.32
CA PRO A 37 -2.33 -0.39 -6.87
C PRO A 37 -1.49 0.50 -7.77
N ASP A 38 -2.12 1.33 -8.60
CA ASP A 38 -1.42 2.24 -9.50
C ASP A 38 -0.71 3.35 -8.73
N ILE A 39 -1.36 3.92 -7.73
CA ILE A 39 -0.78 4.99 -6.93
C ILE A 39 0.40 4.47 -6.11
N VAL A 40 0.26 3.32 -5.48
CA VAL A 40 1.36 2.72 -4.71
C VAL A 40 2.54 2.38 -5.63
N SER A 41 2.25 1.82 -6.80
CA SER A 41 3.29 1.55 -7.80
C SER A 41 4.00 2.83 -8.24
N GLY A 42 3.24 3.92 -8.42
CA GLY A 42 3.80 5.22 -8.80
C GLY A 42 4.74 5.81 -7.76
N LEU A 43 4.57 5.46 -6.49
CA LEU A 43 5.47 5.94 -5.44
C LEU A 43 6.90 5.42 -5.59
N GLN A 44 7.12 4.36 -6.36
CA GLN A 44 8.47 3.87 -6.65
C GLN A 44 9.34 4.92 -7.36
N SER A 45 8.74 5.86 -8.07
CA SER A 45 9.50 6.91 -8.75
C SER A 45 10.12 7.91 -7.78
N ARG A 46 9.59 8.00 -6.55
CA ARG A 46 10.04 8.96 -5.55
C ARG A 46 10.70 8.32 -4.34
N TYR A 47 10.38 7.05 -4.06
CA TYR A 47 10.82 6.37 -2.84
C TYR A 47 11.39 5.01 -3.16
N ASN A 48 12.35 4.61 -2.36
CA ASN A 48 12.89 3.26 -2.36
C ASN A 48 12.06 2.44 -1.37
N ILE A 49 11.08 1.68 -1.88
CA ILE A 49 10.09 1.00 -1.06
C ILE A 49 10.64 -0.35 -0.58
N GLU A 50 10.57 -0.58 0.72
CA GLU A 50 10.97 -1.84 1.35
C GLU A 50 9.78 -2.77 1.58
N GLN A 51 8.71 -2.22 2.16
CA GLN A 51 7.52 -2.99 2.51
C GLN A 51 6.26 -2.23 2.16
N ILE A 52 5.22 -2.99 1.83
CA ILE A 52 3.86 -2.48 1.70
C ILE A 52 2.99 -3.29 2.66
N ASN A 53 2.35 -2.60 3.59
CA ASN A 53 1.49 -3.23 4.59
C ASN A 53 0.05 -2.83 4.33
N LEU A 54 -0.79 -3.83 4.05
CA LEU A 54 -2.21 -3.63 3.77
C LEU A 54 -2.98 -3.95 5.05
N CYS A 55 -3.64 -2.95 5.62
CA CYS A 55 -4.37 -3.09 6.88
C CYS A 55 -5.87 -3.13 6.65
N GLY A 56 -6.55 -4.14 7.17
CA GLY A 56 -7.99 -4.28 7.04
C GLY A 56 -8.44 -5.73 6.96
N ASN A 57 -9.54 -5.95 6.24
CA ASN A 57 -10.12 -7.28 6.09
C ASN A 57 -9.34 -8.10 5.06
N GLN A 58 -8.89 -9.28 5.46
CA GLN A 58 -8.05 -10.14 4.63
C GLN A 58 -8.74 -10.56 3.32
N ASP A 59 -10.04 -10.80 3.35
CA ASP A 59 -10.77 -11.25 2.15
C ASP A 59 -10.72 -10.23 1.04
N TYR A 60 -10.81 -8.96 1.39
CA TYR A 60 -10.67 -7.87 0.41
C TYR A 60 -9.24 -7.63 0.03
N LEU A 61 -8.34 -7.65 0.99
CA LEU A 61 -6.96 -7.27 0.78
C LEU A 61 -6.16 -8.28 -0.03
N SER A 62 -6.60 -9.55 -0.06
CA SER A 62 -5.92 -10.58 -0.85
C SER A 62 -5.90 -10.23 -2.34
N ARG A 63 -6.94 -9.58 -2.86
CA ARG A 63 -6.98 -9.12 -4.25
C ARG A 63 -5.94 -8.03 -4.50
N PHE A 64 -5.85 -7.08 -3.58
CA PHE A 64 -4.84 -6.01 -3.68
C PHE A 64 -3.44 -6.55 -3.58
N GLN A 65 -3.23 -7.51 -2.68
CA GLN A 65 -1.93 -8.16 -2.54
C GLN A 65 -1.51 -8.81 -3.87
N ALA A 66 -2.42 -9.51 -4.53
CA ALA A 66 -2.14 -10.14 -5.82
C ALA A 66 -1.80 -9.10 -6.89
N GLN A 67 -2.58 -8.02 -6.98
CA GLN A 67 -2.33 -6.95 -7.95
C GLN A 67 -1.00 -6.24 -7.69
N LEU A 68 -0.71 -5.93 -6.44
CA LEU A 68 0.56 -5.31 -6.07
C LEU A 68 1.73 -6.23 -6.32
N SER A 69 1.59 -7.53 -6.07
CA SER A 69 2.64 -8.50 -6.33
C SER A 69 3.01 -8.54 -7.81
N LEU A 70 2.04 -8.37 -8.71
CA LEU A 70 2.31 -8.28 -10.14
C LEU A 70 3.06 -7.00 -10.48
N LYS A 71 2.68 -5.87 -9.90
CA LYS A 71 3.32 -4.58 -10.18
C LYS A 71 4.74 -4.50 -9.61
N PHE A 72 5.02 -5.24 -8.54
CA PHE A 72 6.33 -5.26 -7.89
C PHE A 72 7.10 -6.55 -8.13
N ALA A 73 6.75 -7.30 -9.18
CA ALA A 73 7.31 -8.64 -9.44
C ALA A 73 8.83 -8.63 -9.62
N ASN A 74 9.39 -7.53 -10.15
CA ASN A 74 10.83 -7.40 -10.38
C ASN A 74 11.55 -6.63 -9.25
N SER A 75 10.87 -6.44 -8.13
CA SER A 75 11.40 -5.68 -6.99
C SER A 75 11.45 -6.58 -5.76
N ASN A 76 12.32 -6.23 -4.82
CA ASN A 76 12.44 -6.93 -3.53
C ASN A 76 11.50 -6.32 -2.48
N VAL A 77 10.29 -5.94 -2.89
CA VAL A 77 9.31 -5.34 -2.00
C VAL A 77 8.47 -6.44 -1.36
N GLU A 78 8.40 -6.42 -0.04
CA GLU A 78 7.58 -7.34 0.74
C GLU A 78 6.17 -6.76 0.87
N ILE A 79 5.16 -7.56 0.55
CA ILE A 79 3.75 -7.12 0.62
C ILE A 79 3.03 -7.97 1.65
N ASN A 80 2.58 -7.34 2.72
CA ASN A 80 1.97 -8.01 3.87
C ASN A 80 0.53 -7.57 4.06
N ILE A 81 -0.29 -8.48 4.58
CA ILE A 81 -1.64 -8.18 5.02
C ILE A 81 -1.65 -8.19 6.55
N ILE A 82 -2.11 -7.09 7.14
CA ILE A 82 -2.32 -6.99 8.57
C ILE A 82 -3.83 -7.04 8.79
N SER A 83 -4.29 -8.18 9.25
CA SER A 83 -5.71 -8.41 9.49
C SER A 83 -6.15 -7.70 10.76
N LYS A 84 -7.30 -7.07 10.72
CA LYS A 84 -7.92 -6.45 11.88
C LYS A 84 -9.16 -7.20 12.31
#